data_2cedf880673c8037eece1ca36e0e4c62
#
_entry.id   2cedf880673c8037eece1ca36e0e4c62
#
_cell.length_a   1.000
_cell.length_b   1.000
_cell.length_c   1.000
_cell.angle_alpha   90.00
_cell.angle_beta   90.00
_cell.angle_gamma   90.00
#
_symmetry.space_group_name_H-M   'P 1'
#
loop_
_entity.id
_entity.type
_entity.pdbx_description
1 polymer ?
#
loop_
_entity_poly.entity_id
_entity_poly.type
_entity_poly.pdbx_seq_one_letter_code
_entity_poly.pdbx_strand_id
1 'polypeptide(L)'
;MDREAVFFYLAATAMTTNILLRGGRVVDPSQHLDGVADLRLRDGVVSEIGFLPPAGDESVLDVAGSLVTPGLVDVHVHLREPGQEWKETIASGTAAAAAGGFTTVFCMPNTEPALDSVAALEEFWRRAEKEAAVRVAPIAAISEGRRGEVPVDFDALVRMGAVGFSDDGVSTRDSGVMLAALTASRWLGKPVIEHCEDPGLSDSRMKLLGVSDAAFDRDVSAVAEEIIIRRDLALAELSGGWLHACHVSTRQGGEAIEAAKRRGAEQ
;
A
#
# COMPACT_ATOMS: atom_id res chain seq x y z
N MET A 1 13.26 25.06 -17.63
CA MET A 1 11.97 24.73 -18.29
C MET A 1 11.39 23.59 -17.53
N ASP A 2 10.47 23.92 -16.64
CA ASP A 2 9.75 22.93 -15.83
C ASP A 2 8.87 22.12 -16.79
N ARG A 3 9.20 20.84 -16.93
CA ARG A 3 8.35 19.91 -17.67
C ARG A 3 7.31 19.41 -16.66
N GLU A 4 6.11 19.93 -16.75
CA GLU A 4 4.97 19.38 -16.00
C GLU A 4 4.79 17.92 -16.42
N ALA A 5 4.79 17.01 -15.42
CA ALA A 5 4.39 15.64 -15.65
C ALA A 5 2.88 15.63 -15.91
N VAL A 6 2.48 15.21 -17.09
CA VAL A 6 1.06 15.09 -17.43
C VAL A 6 0.62 13.67 -17.10
N PHE A 7 -0.23 13.54 -16.09
CA PHE A 7 -0.81 12.26 -15.69
C PHE A 7 -2.19 12.11 -16.33
N PHE A 8 -2.36 11.04 -17.10
CA PHE A 8 -3.66 10.67 -17.65
C PHE A 8 -4.17 9.44 -16.91
N TYR A 9 -5.21 9.64 -16.12
CA TYR A 9 -5.99 8.56 -15.53
C TYR A 9 -7.27 8.37 -16.36
N LEU A 10 -7.44 7.20 -16.95
CA LEU A 10 -8.69 6.80 -17.58
C LEU A 10 -9.53 6.08 -16.53
N ALA A 11 -10.44 6.82 -15.90
CA ALA A 11 -11.44 6.21 -15.03
C ALA A 11 -12.25 5.18 -15.84
N ALA A 12 -12.43 4.00 -15.29
CA ALA A 12 -13.19 2.90 -15.90
C ALA A 12 -14.71 3.18 -15.87
N THR A 13 -15.15 4.38 -16.17
CA THR A 13 -16.54 4.69 -16.41
C THR A 13 -16.83 4.52 -17.89
N ALA A 14 -17.32 3.35 -18.27
CA ALA A 14 -18.23 3.01 -19.38
C ALA A 14 -18.16 3.83 -20.71
N MET A 15 -16.99 4.33 -21.10
CA MET A 15 -16.74 4.76 -22.47
C MET A 15 -15.52 3.97 -22.99
N THR A 16 -15.76 3.09 -23.94
CA THR A 16 -14.73 2.47 -24.78
C THR A 16 -13.95 3.58 -25.46
N THR A 17 -12.90 4.05 -24.83
CA THR A 17 -12.09 5.13 -25.41
C THR A 17 -10.83 4.49 -25.99
N ASN A 18 -10.81 4.40 -27.32
CA ASN A 18 -9.60 4.02 -28.04
C ASN A 18 -8.68 5.25 -28.07
N ILE A 19 -7.45 5.10 -27.59
CA ILE A 19 -6.47 6.16 -27.52
C ILE A 19 -5.13 5.67 -28.09
N LEU A 20 -4.52 6.53 -28.91
CA LEU A 20 -3.13 6.40 -29.33
C LEU A 20 -2.30 7.47 -28.61
N LEU A 21 -1.43 7.06 -27.68
CA LEU A 21 -0.37 7.90 -27.12
C LEU A 21 0.79 7.90 -28.11
N ARG A 22 1.18 9.07 -28.61
CA ARG A 22 2.15 9.17 -29.73
C ARG A 22 3.45 9.82 -29.30
N GLY A 23 4.58 9.14 -29.58
CA GLY A 23 5.91 9.72 -29.50
C GLY A 23 6.49 9.87 -28.08
N GLY A 24 5.88 9.24 -27.06
CA GLY A 24 6.37 9.26 -25.69
C GLY A 24 7.55 8.32 -25.47
N ARG A 25 8.36 8.57 -24.43
CA ARG A 25 9.32 7.58 -23.95
C ARG A 25 8.59 6.59 -23.06
N VAL A 26 8.35 5.39 -23.58
CA VAL A 26 7.70 4.30 -22.83
C VAL A 26 8.75 3.61 -21.96
N VAL A 27 8.49 3.54 -20.65
CA VAL A 27 9.35 2.84 -19.68
C VAL A 27 8.51 1.87 -18.89
N ASP A 28 8.76 0.58 -19.08
CA ASP A 28 8.16 -0.52 -18.33
C ASP A 28 9.25 -1.53 -17.93
N PRO A 29 9.75 -1.47 -16.68
CA PRO A 29 10.81 -2.38 -16.23
C PRO A 29 10.39 -3.85 -16.26
N SER A 30 9.09 -4.15 -16.10
CA SER A 30 8.58 -5.53 -16.09
C SER A 30 8.73 -6.22 -17.45
N GLN A 31 8.75 -5.44 -18.51
CA GLN A 31 8.91 -5.90 -19.89
C GLN A 31 10.26 -5.50 -20.50
N HIS A 32 11.17 -4.93 -19.72
CA HIS A 32 12.46 -4.39 -20.17
C HIS A 32 12.32 -3.34 -21.28
N LEU A 33 11.23 -2.55 -21.25
CA LEU A 33 10.98 -1.48 -22.21
C LEU A 33 11.59 -0.16 -21.69
N ASP A 34 12.37 0.51 -22.53
CA ASP A 34 12.83 1.87 -22.32
C ASP A 34 13.17 2.48 -23.68
N GLY A 35 12.26 3.23 -24.27
CA GLY A 35 12.46 3.84 -25.57
C GLY A 35 11.28 4.66 -26.06
N VAL A 36 11.51 5.48 -27.08
CA VAL A 36 10.44 6.23 -27.74
C VAL A 36 9.57 5.30 -28.56
N ALA A 37 8.27 5.30 -28.28
CA ALA A 37 7.28 4.49 -28.98
C ALA A 37 5.89 5.13 -28.89
N ASP A 38 4.99 4.69 -29.74
CA ASP A 38 3.56 4.92 -29.60
C ASP A 38 2.94 3.77 -28.79
N LEU A 39 1.87 4.06 -28.07
CA LEU A 39 1.15 3.09 -27.26
C LEU A 39 -0.34 3.21 -27.54
N ARG A 40 -0.96 2.13 -27.99
CA ARG A 40 -2.41 2.08 -28.25
C ARG A 40 -3.14 1.43 -27.11
N LEU A 41 -4.18 2.13 -26.63
CA LEU A 41 -5.15 1.63 -25.66
C LEU A 41 -6.45 1.30 -26.36
N ARG A 42 -6.99 0.10 -26.13
CA ARG A 42 -8.32 -0.32 -26.54
C ARG A 42 -9.02 -0.97 -25.37
N ASP A 43 -10.24 -0.53 -25.13
CA ASP A 43 -11.08 -1.05 -24.03
C ASP A 43 -10.35 -1.09 -22.66
N GLY A 44 -9.57 -0.05 -22.37
CA GLY A 44 -8.81 0.07 -21.12
C GLY A 44 -7.55 -0.78 -21.01
N VAL A 45 -7.14 -1.46 -22.10
CA VAL A 45 -5.97 -2.34 -22.14
C VAL A 45 -4.95 -1.82 -23.16
N VAL A 46 -3.66 -1.96 -22.84
CA VAL A 46 -2.59 -1.73 -23.82
C VAL A 46 -2.64 -2.84 -24.87
N SER A 47 -3.05 -2.49 -26.10
CA SER A 47 -3.20 -3.46 -27.19
C SER A 47 -1.95 -3.56 -28.07
N GLU A 48 -1.24 -2.45 -28.26
CA GLU A 48 -0.05 -2.39 -29.12
C GLU A 48 0.97 -1.39 -28.61
N ILE A 49 2.26 -1.67 -28.78
CA ILE A 49 3.38 -0.76 -28.53
C ILE A 49 4.31 -0.81 -29.74
N GLY A 50 4.70 0.35 -30.27
CA GLY A 50 5.62 0.43 -31.44
C GLY A 50 5.46 1.77 -32.15
N PHE A 51 5.80 1.81 -33.44
CA PHE A 51 5.48 2.96 -34.30
C PHE A 51 4.16 2.66 -35.04
N LEU A 52 3.09 3.31 -34.59
CA LEU A 52 1.72 2.94 -34.96
C LEU A 52 1.06 4.02 -35.83
N PRO A 53 0.47 3.67 -36.98
CA PRO A 53 -0.36 4.62 -37.71
C PRO A 53 -1.66 4.87 -36.93
N PRO A 54 -2.20 6.11 -36.91
CA PRO A 54 -3.51 6.38 -36.32
C PRO A 54 -4.60 5.56 -37.01
N ALA A 55 -5.52 5.01 -36.22
CA ALA A 55 -6.76 4.39 -36.70
C ALA A 55 -7.92 5.39 -36.62
N GLY A 56 -8.92 5.22 -37.49
CA GLY A 56 -10.00 6.21 -37.59
C GLY A 56 -11.00 6.25 -36.42
N ASP A 57 -10.89 5.30 -35.48
CA ASP A 57 -11.78 5.11 -34.35
C ASP A 57 -11.13 5.47 -32.99
N GLU A 58 -9.98 6.13 -33.01
CA GLU A 58 -9.22 6.45 -31.80
C GLU A 58 -8.88 7.94 -31.66
N SER A 59 -8.75 8.42 -30.42
CA SER A 59 -8.22 9.73 -30.11
C SER A 59 -6.70 9.68 -30.10
N VAL A 60 -6.03 10.56 -30.84
CA VAL A 60 -4.58 10.66 -30.85
C VAL A 60 -4.14 11.73 -29.86
N LEU A 61 -3.31 11.35 -28.91
CA LEU A 61 -2.71 12.24 -27.93
C LEU A 61 -1.19 12.32 -28.17
N ASP A 62 -0.70 13.49 -28.53
CA ASP A 62 0.74 13.73 -28.66
C ASP A 62 1.37 13.84 -27.28
N VAL A 63 2.24 12.90 -26.96
CA VAL A 63 2.98 12.84 -25.70
C VAL A 63 4.50 12.88 -25.96
N ALA A 64 4.91 13.46 -27.08
CA ALA A 64 6.32 13.59 -27.44
C ALA A 64 7.07 14.38 -26.34
N GLY A 65 8.21 13.82 -25.90
CA GLY A 65 9.02 14.37 -24.82
C GLY A 65 8.49 14.09 -23.41
N SER A 66 7.36 13.40 -23.27
CA SER A 66 6.83 12.92 -21.98
C SER A 66 7.30 11.50 -21.69
N LEU A 67 7.28 11.14 -20.40
CA LEU A 67 7.49 9.78 -19.92
C LEU A 67 6.14 9.08 -19.84
N VAL A 68 6.03 7.90 -20.43
CA VAL A 68 4.86 7.01 -20.36
C VAL A 68 5.24 5.77 -19.57
N THR A 69 4.59 5.54 -18.43
CA THR A 69 4.85 4.42 -17.54
C THR A 69 3.56 3.69 -17.20
N PRO A 70 3.61 2.46 -16.70
CA PRO A 70 2.50 1.90 -15.92
C PRO A 70 2.10 2.86 -14.82
N GLY A 71 0.81 2.87 -14.43
CA GLY A 71 0.32 3.71 -13.36
C GLY A 71 1.04 3.39 -12.03
N LEU A 72 1.29 4.41 -11.23
CA LEU A 72 1.93 4.24 -9.94
C LEU A 72 1.02 3.46 -8.98
N VAL A 73 1.64 2.72 -8.06
CA VAL A 73 0.94 1.96 -7.00
C VAL A 73 1.42 2.49 -5.66
N ASP A 74 0.49 2.91 -4.80
CA ASP A 74 0.78 3.26 -3.42
C ASP A 74 0.27 2.15 -2.51
N VAL A 75 1.18 1.50 -1.82
CA VAL A 75 0.86 0.33 -0.97
C VAL A 75 0.50 0.70 0.47
N HIS A 76 0.41 2.01 0.79
CA HIS A 76 0.13 2.48 2.14
C HIS A 76 -0.59 3.83 2.13
N VAL A 77 -1.93 3.81 2.09
CA VAL A 77 -2.74 5.03 2.18
C VAL A 77 -3.81 4.93 3.26
N HIS A 78 -4.26 6.09 3.74
CA HIS A 78 -5.31 6.19 4.75
C HIS A 78 -6.53 6.91 4.18
N LEU A 79 -7.54 6.16 3.74
CA LEU A 79 -8.77 6.74 3.22
C LEU A 79 -9.78 7.11 4.33
N ARG A 80 -9.52 6.68 5.58
CA ARG A 80 -10.23 7.09 6.79
C ARG A 80 -11.73 6.78 6.83
N GLU A 81 -12.29 6.27 5.79
CA GLU A 81 -13.69 5.92 5.64
C GLU A 81 -13.86 4.39 5.66
N PRO A 82 -14.80 3.87 6.47
CA PRO A 82 -15.79 4.57 7.28
C PRO A 82 -15.27 5.16 8.59
N GLY A 83 -16.01 6.14 9.13
CA GLY A 83 -15.96 6.58 10.53
C GLY A 83 -15.05 7.78 10.83
N GLN A 84 -14.20 8.21 9.90
CA GLN A 84 -13.32 9.37 10.06
C GLN A 84 -13.34 10.29 8.83
N GLU A 85 -14.50 10.42 8.17
CA GLU A 85 -14.71 11.14 6.92
C GLU A 85 -14.34 12.64 7.01
N TRP A 86 -14.26 13.17 8.22
CA TRP A 86 -13.78 14.53 8.47
C TRP A 86 -12.27 14.72 8.25
N LYS A 87 -11.50 13.62 8.18
CA LYS A 87 -10.06 13.64 7.86
C LYS A 87 -9.82 13.40 6.37
N GLU A 88 -10.46 12.38 5.82
CA GLU A 88 -10.33 11.95 4.43
C GLU A 88 -11.53 11.07 4.06
N THR A 89 -11.85 10.98 2.75
CA THR A 89 -12.84 10.05 2.22
C THR A 89 -12.26 9.19 1.11
N ILE A 90 -12.94 8.10 0.75
CA ILE A 90 -12.55 7.28 -0.41
C ILE A 90 -12.54 8.15 -1.67
N ALA A 91 -13.56 9.00 -1.86
CA ALA A 91 -13.66 9.89 -3.03
C ALA A 91 -12.48 10.87 -3.11
N SER A 92 -12.20 11.62 -2.02
CA SER A 92 -11.17 12.66 -2.04
C SER A 92 -9.75 12.09 -2.08
N GLY A 93 -9.46 11.05 -1.29
CA GLY A 93 -8.14 10.42 -1.27
C GLY A 93 -7.80 9.73 -2.60
N THR A 94 -8.78 9.06 -3.22
CA THR A 94 -8.54 8.44 -4.53
C THR A 94 -8.48 9.45 -5.68
N ALA A 95 -9.18 10.59 -5.59
CA ALA A 95 -9.01 11.69 -6.52
C ALA A 95 -7.61 12.33 -6.42
N ALA A 96 -7.10 12.50 -5.20
CA ALA A 96 -5.73 12.96 -4.97
C ALA A 96 -4.70 11.96 -5.54
N ALA A 97 -4.91 10.66 -5.34
CA ALA A 97 -4.09 9.61 -5.92
C ALA A 97 -4.06 9.68 -7.45
N ALA A 98 -5.23 9.81 -8.09
CA ALA A 98 -5.35 9.98 -9.54
C ALA A 98 -4.58 11.20 -10.04
N ALA A 99 -4.70 12.35 -9.36
CA ALA A 99 -3.97 13.57 -9.69
C ALA A 99 -2.44 13.40 -9.55
N GLY A 100 -1.99 12.51 -8.66
CA GLY A 100 -0.58 12.13 -8.48
C GLY A 100 -0.07 11.05 -9.44
N GLY A 101 -0.92 10.53 -10.35
CA GLY A 101 -0.56 9.45 -11.29
C GLY A 101 -0.63 8.04 -10.69
N PHE A 102 -1.18 7.89 -9.49
CA PHE A 102 -1.44 6.58 -8.89
C PHE A 102 -2.73 5.99 -9.46
N THR A 103 -2.67 4.77 -9.93
CA THR A 103 -3.81 4.04 -10.50
C THR A 103 -4.32 2.95 -9.57
N THR A 104 -3.54 2.64 -8.54
CA THR A 104 -3.91 1.66 -7.51
C THR A 104 -3.36 2.13 -6.16
N VAL A 105 -4.19 2.04 -5.12
CA VAL A 105 -3.81 2.35 -3.75
C VAL A 105 -4.24 1.23 -2.80
N PHE A 106 -3.42 0.94 -1.79
CA PHE A 106 -3.74 -0.05 -0.75
C PHE A 106 -4.14 0.69 0.52
N CYS A 107 -5.41 0.50 0.95
CA CYS A 107 -5.99 1.21 2.08
C CYS A 107 -5.73 0.48 3.38
N MET A 108 -5.14 1.18 4.35
CA MET A 108 -4.92 0.68 5.71
C MET A 108 -6.23 0.49 6.49
N PRO A 109 -6.28 -0.47 7.45
CA PRO A 109 -7.51 -0.87 8.12
C PRO A 109 -7.94 0.06 9.27
N ASN A 110 -7.25 1.16 9.50
CA ASN A 110 -7.47 2.07 10.64
C ASN A 110 -8.66 3.02 10.44
N THR A 111 -9.79 2.43 10.12
CA THR A 111 -11.12 3.03 9.99
C THR A 111 -11.96 2.78 11.26
N GLU A 112 -13.21 3.24 11.30
CA GLU A 112 -14.13 3.00 12.41
C GLU A 112 -15.53 2.63 11.88
N PRO A 113 -15.92 1.34 11.96
CA PRO A 113 -15.14 0.23 12.52
C PRO A 113 -13.88 -0.09 11.71
N ALA A 114 -12.93 -0.80 12.33
CA ALA A 114 -11.73 -1.30 11.65
C ALA A 114 -12.11 -2.33 10.56
N LEU A 115 -11.25 -2.50 9.55
CA LEU A 115 -11.44 -3.54 8.52
C LEU A 115 -11.00 -4.92 9.06
N ASP A 116 -11.66 -5.41 10.08
CA ASP A 116 -11.31 -6.61 10.84
C ASP A 116 -12.29 -7.78 10.67
N SER A 117 -13.33 -7.61 9.88
CA SER A 117 -14.39 -8.58 9.68
C SER A 117 -14.91 -8.59 8.25
N VAL A 118 -15.56 -9.69 7.85
CA VAL A 118 -16.22 -9.81 6.55
C VAL A 118 -17.20 -8.65 6.32
N ALA A 119 -18.02 -8.34 7.32
CA ALA A 119 -19.01 -7.26 7.22
C ALA A 119 -18.36 -5.88 7.02
N ALA A 120 -17.23 -5.62 7.68
CA ALA A 120 -16.49 -4.37 7.50
C ALA A 120 -15.89 -4.25 6.08
N LEU A 121 -15.35 -5.35 5.53
CA LEU A 121 -14.85 -5.37 4.15
C LEU A 121 -15.98 -5.27 3.11
N GLU A 122 -17.13 -5.90 3.33
CA GLU A 122 -18.31 -5.74 2.46
C GLU A 122 -18.76 -4.28 2.37
N GLU A 123 -18.84 -3.58 3.50
CA GLU A 123 -19.22 -2.17 3.54
C GLU A 123 -18.15 -1.30 2.88
N PHE A 124 -16.85 -1.59 3.09
CA PHE A 124 -15.76 -0.90 2.42
C PHE A 124 -15.86 -1.03 0.90
N TRP A 125 -16.04 -2.25 0.37
CA TRP A 125 -16.16 -2.49 -1.07
C TRP A 125 -17.37 -1.78 -1.67
N ARG A 126 -18.52 -1.82 -0.99
CA ARG A 126 -19.73 -1.14 -1.43
C ARG A 126 -19.51 0.38 -1.62
N ARG A 127 -18.71 1.00 -0.76
CA ARG A 127 -18.33 2.42 -0.88
C ARG A 127 -17.30 2.63 -1.97
N ALA A 128 -16.25 1.83 -1.98
CA ALA A 128 -15.15 1.95 -2.94
C ALA A 128 -15.64 1.80 -4.39
N GLU A 129 -16.52 0.84 -4.67
CA GLU A 129 -17.13 0.66 -6.01
C GLU A 129 -17.90 1.89 -6.50
N LYS A 130 -18.49 2.64 -5.59
CA LYS A 130 -19.30 3.82 -5.92
C LYS A 130 -18.48 5.11 -6.04
N GLU A 131 -17.44 5.25 -5.23
CA GLU A 131 -16.80 6.54 -4.94
C GLU A 131 -15.34 6.63 -5.36
N ALA A 132 -14.66 5.49 -5.54
CA ALA A 132 -13.23 5.49 -5.82
C ALA A 132 -12.92 5.96 -7.25
N ALA A 133 -12.03 6.94 -7.38
CA ALA A 133 -11.51 7.41 -8.65
C ALA A 133 -10.41 6.50 -9.23
N VAL A 134 -9.70 5.73 -8.40
CA VAL A 134 -8.68 4.76 -8.78
C VAL A 134 -8.99 3.40 -8.16
N ARG A 135 -8.26 2.36 -8.57
CA ARG A 135 -8.40 1.03 -7.95
C ARG A 135 -7.96 1.09 -6.49
N VAL A 136 -8.83 0.62 -5.60
CA VAL A 136 -8.52 0.52 -4.17
C VAL A 136 -8.47 -0.97 -3.79
N ALA A 137 -7.48 -1.34 -2.97
CA ALA A 137 -7.38 -2.67 -2.40
C ALA A 137 -7.29 -2.57 -0.87
N PRO A 138 -8.18 -3.23 -0.11
CA PRO A 138 -8.16 -3.15 1.34
C PRO A 138 -7.05 -4.02 1.92
N ILE A 139 -6.32 -3.46 2.88
CA ILE A 139 -5.53 -4.21 3.85
C ILE A 139 -6.47 -4.45 5.06
N ALA A 140 -6.58 -5.70 5.51
CA ALA A 140 -7.38 -6.04 6.66
C ALA A 140 -6.58 -5.91 7.96
N ALA A 141 -7.26 -5.82 9.11
CA ALA A 141 -6.61 -5.83 10.41
C ALA A 141 -5.94 -7.19 10.70
N ILE A 142 -4.90 -7.19 11.54
CA ILE A 142 -4.31 -8.40 12.12
C ILE A 142 -5.16 -8.91 13.27
N SER A 143 -5.71 -7.98 14.06
CA SER A 143 -6.44 -8.30 15.27
C SER A 143 -7.81 -7.60 15.33
N GLU A 144 -8.75 -8.19 16.05
CA GLU A 144 -10.08 -7.62 16.27
C GLU A 144 -9.98 -6.20 16.89
N GLY A 145 -10.58 -5.22 16.21
CA GLY A 145 -10.50 -3.81 16.57
C GLY A 145 -9.08 -3.24 16.59
N ARG A 146 -8.12 -3.92 15.98
CA ARG A 146 -6.68 -3.55 15.97
C ARG A 146 -6.10 -3.41 17.39
N ARG A 147 -6.54 -4.26 18.32
CA ARG A 147 -6.09 -4.23 19.72
C ARG A 147 -4.85 -5.07 20.00
N GLY A 148 -4.43 -5.91 19.04
CA GLY A 148 -3.28 -6.80 19.20
C GLY A 148 -3.54 -7.98 20.15
N GLU A 149 -4.79 -8.33 20.44
CA GLU A 149 -5.16 -9.32 21.46
C GLU A 149 -5.71 -10.62 20.85
N VAL A 150 -6.61 -10.49 19.89
CA VAL A 150 -7.32 -11.62 19.27
C VAL A 150 -7.12 -11.55 17.76
N PRO A 151 -6.52 -12.56 17.10
CA PRO A 151 -6.38 -12.59 15.66
C PRO A 151 -7.74 -12.60 14.95
N VAL A 152 -7.82 -11.98 13.78
CA VAL A 152 -8.98 -12.06 12.89
C VAL A 152 -9.03 -13.40 12.16
N ASP A 153 -10.15 -13.69 11.48
CA ASP A 153 -10.24 -14.80 10.51
C ASP A 153 -9.55 -14.40 9.18
N PHE A 154 -8.23 -14.60 9.12
CA PHE A 154 -7.39 -14.24 7.97
C PHE A 154 -7.89 -14.82 6.64
N ASP A 155 -8.33 -16.07 6.65
CA ASP A 155 -8.80 -16.77 5.45
C ASP A 155 -10.11 -16.18 4.92
N ALA A 156 -11.07 -15.88 5.81
CA ALA A 156 -12.30 -15.21 5.44
C ALA A 156 -12.05 -13.83 4.83
N LEU A 157 -11.11 -13.05 5.39
CA LEU A 157 -10.81 -11.71 4.91
C LEU A 157 -10.07 -11.73 3.55
N VAL A 158 -9.20 -12.71 3.31
CA VAL A 158 -8.58 -12.89 1.97
C VAL A 158 -9.64 -13.26 0.94
N ARG A 159 -10.59 -14.13 1.26
CA ARG A 159 -11.71 -14.44 0.36
C ARG A 159 -12.57 -13.21 0.04
N MET A 160 -12.62 -12.26 0.95
CA MET A 160 -13.28 -10.95 0.74
C MET A 160 -12.42 -9.93 -0.01
N GLY A 161 -11.21 -10.30 -0.44
CA GLY A 161 -10.36 -9.47 -1.26
C GLY A 161 -9.30 -8.66 -0.51
N ALA A 162 -9.05 -8.96 0.78
CA ALA A 162 -7.93 -8.37 1.49
C ALA A 162 -6.60 -8.75 0.83
N VAL A 163 -5.73 -7.75 0.63
CA VAL A 163 -4.44 -7.93 -0.06
C VAL A 163 -3.26 -8.07 0.89
N GLY A 164 -3.46 -7.83 2.17
CA GLY A 164 -2.49 -7.96 3.26
C GLY A 164 -3.15 -7.74 4.59
N PHE A 165 -2.37 -7.77 5.66
CA PHE A 165 -2.84 -7.61 7.04
C PHE A 165 -1.98 -6.59 7.79
N SER A 166 -2.62 -5.71 8.56
CA SER A 166 -1.95 -4.67 9.34
C SER A 166 -2.81 -4.21 10.51
N ASP A 167 -2.20 -3.88 11.63
CA ASP A 167 -2.86 -3.08 12.68
C ASP A 167 -2.43 -1.60 12.60
N ASP A 168 -1.99 -1.13 11.44
CA ASP A 168 -1.36 0.17 11.20
C ASP A 168 -1.94 1.34 12.01
N GLY A 169 -1.02 2.22 12.42
CA GLY A 169 -1.22 3.26 13.41
C GLY A 169 -0.96 2.78 14.84
N VAL A 170 -0.83 1.45 15.04
CA VAL A 170 -0.29 0.81 16.25
C VAL A 170 0.45 -0.45 15.84
N SER A 171 1.46 -0.86 16.61
CA SER A 171 2.11 -2.15 16.42
C SER A 171 1.30 -3.27 17.06
N THR A 172 1.31 -4.44 16.44
CA THR A 172 0.78 -5.67 17.03
C THR A 172 1.59 -6.05 18.26
N ARG A 173 1.03 -5.85 19.46
CA ARG A 173 1.77 -5.97 20.73
C ARG A 173 2.13 -7.39 21.09
N ASP A 174 1.18 -8.31 20.92
CA ASP A 174 1.34 -9.70 21.29
C ASP A 174 2.13 -10.48 20.21
N SER A 175 3.26 -11.03 20.58
CA SER A 175 4.11 -11.80 19.66
C SER A 175 3.45 -13.09 19.18
N GLY A 176 2.50 -13.66 19.95
CA GLY A 176 1.72 -14.83 19.55
C GLY A 176 0.71 -14.46 18.44
N VAL A 177 0.04 -13.30 18.55
CA VAL A 177 -0.85 -12.77 17.51
C VAL A 177 -0.06 -12.47 16.23
N MET A 178 1.12 -11.83 16.36
CA MET A 178 2.00 -11.57 15.22
C MET A 178 2.48 -12.88 14.57
N LEU A 179 2.87 -13.87 15.36
CA LEU A 179 3.28 -15.19 14.84
C LEU A 179 2.11 -15.89 14.12
N ALA A 180 0.89 -15.78 14.64
CA ALA A 180 -0.30 -16.34 13.98
C ALA A 180 -0.54 -15.65 12.63
N ALA A 181 -0.42 -14.32 12.56
CA ALA A 181 -0.56 -13.55 11.33
C ALA A 181 0.53 -13.93 10.29
N LEU A 182 1.78 -14.01 10.69
CA LEU A 182 2.89 -14.41 9.82
C LEU A 182 2.75 -15.89 9.35
N THR A 183 2.24 -16.76 10.21
CA THR A 183 1.94 -18.14 9.82
C THR A 183 0.83 -18.18 8.77
N ALA A 184 -0.25 -17.42 8.96
CA ALA A 184 -1.33 -17.29 7.97
C ALA A 184 -0.83 -16.68 6.66
N SER A 185 0.01 -15.64 6.74
CA SER A 185 0.66 -14.97 5.60
C SER A 185 1.33 -15.96 4.63
N ARG A 186 2.10 -16.90 5.17
CA ARG A 186 2.76 -17.95 4.38
C ARG A 186 1.78 -18.78 3.54
N TRP A 187 0.67 -19.21 4.14
CA TRP A 187 -0.29 -20.09 3.47
C TRP A 187 -1.21 -19.34 2.52
N LEU A 188 -1.55 -18.10 2.85
CA LEU A 188 -2.45 -17.26 2.08
C LEU A 188 -1.74 -16.47 0.98
N GLY A 189 -0.39 -16.40 1.02
CA GLY A 189 0.40 -15.60 0.07
C GLY A 189 0.09 -14.10 0.16
N LYS A 190 -0.17 -13.60 1.38
CA LYS A 190 -0.48 -12.20 1.65
C LYS A 190 0.47 -11.64 2.70
N PRO A 191 1.05 -10.44 2.51
CA PRO A 191 1.99 -9.88 3.48
C PRO A 191 1.32 -9.49 4.78
N VAL A 192 2.06 -9.61 5.88
CA VAL A 192 1.83 -8.86 7.11
C VAL A 192 2.60 -7.55 6.99
N ILE A 193 1.90 -6.44 7.15
CA ILE A 193 2.38 -5.07 6.93
C ILE A 193 2.38 -4.37 8.27
N GLU A 194 3.57 -4.14 8.86
CA GLU A 194 3.67 -3.72 10.26
C GLU A 194 4.14 -2.27 10.41
N HIS A 195 3.41 -1.53 11.24
CA HIS A 195 3.82 -0.23 11.78
C HIS A 195 4.79 -0.49 12.94
N CYS A 196 6.08 -0.36 12.66
CA CYS A 196 7.13 -0.79 13.60
C CYS A 196 7.42 0.29 14.65
N GLU A 197 6.65 0.31 15.73
CA GLU A 197 6.89 1.18 16.89
C GLU A 197 6.51 0.47 18.18
N ASP A 198 7.45 0.30 19.12
CA ASP A 198 7.14 -0.27 20.43
C ASP A 198 6.24 0.69 21.22
N PRO A 199 4.98 0.30 21.50
CA PRO A 199 4.04 1.20 22.18
C PRO A 199 4.40 1.49 23.62
N GLY A 200 5.29 0.70 24.23
CA GLY A 200 5.87 0.96 25.56
C GLY A 200 6.86 2.11 25.55
N LEU A 201 7.42 2.42 24.37
CA LEU A 201 8.38 3.51 24.14
C LEU A 201 7.77 4.70 23.38
N SER A 202 6.46 4.70 23.14
CA SER A 202 5.79 5.84 22.49
C SER A 202 5.95 7.14 23.32
N ASP A 203 5.97 8.26 22.64
CA ASP A 203 6.09 9.60 23.25
C ASP A 203 5.12 9.82 24.41
N SER A 204 3.86 9.42 24.23
CA SER A 204 2.83 9.56 25.25
C SER A 204 3.13 8.72 26.49
N ARG A 205 3.66 7.52 26.29
CA ARG A 205 4.04 6.63 27.40
C ARG A 205 5.27 7.11 28.13
N MET A 206 6.28 7.60 27.39
CA MET A 206 7.51 8.17 27.98
C MET A 206 7.21 9.43 28.79
N LYS A 207 6.38 10.33 28.30
CA LYS A 207 5.91 11.50 29.06
C LYS A 207 5.18 11.11 30.33
N LEU A 208 4.33 10.10 30.28
CA LEU A 208 3.63 9.58 31.47
C LEU A 208 4.60 9.02 32.52
N LEU A 209 5.71 8.43 32.10
CA LEU A 209 6.76 7.90 32.98
C LEU A 209 7.76 8.96 33.44
N GLY A 210 7.60 10.22 33.04
CA GLY A 210 8.50 11.32 33.39
C GLY A 210 9.86 11.27 32.69
N VAL A 211 9.95 10.54 31.57
CA VAL A 211 11.16 10.36 30.78
C VAL A 211 11.02 11.18 29.49
N SER A 212 11.11 12.49 29.57
CA SER A 212 11.02 13.37 28.41
C SER A 212 12.11 14.42 28.38
N ASP A 213 13.11 14.17 27.57
CA ASP A 213 14.12 15.12 27.12
C ASP A 213 14.18 15.05 25.59
N ALA A 214 14.20 16.17 24.89
CA ALA A 214 14.14 16.23 23.43
C ALA A 214 15.29 15.51 22.69
N ALA A 215 16.42 15.27 23.35
CA ALA A 215 17.52 14.46 22.81
C ALA A 215 17.25 12.97 23.03
N PHE A 216 16.64 12.63 24.15
CA PHE A 216 16.25 11.28 24.52
C PHE A 216 15.06 10.81 23.67
N ASP A 217 14.09 11.69 23.37
CA ASP A 217 12.91 11.36 22.56
C ASP A 217 13.29 10.82 21.17
N ARG A 218 14.33 11.38 20.54
CA ARG A 218 14.81 10.90 19.24
C ARG A 218 15.47 9.52 19.30
N ASP A 219 16.27 9.28 20.32
CA ASP A 219 16.94 7.99 20.51
C ASP A 219 15.95 6.91 20.94
N VAL A 220 14.93 7.27 21.72
CA VAL A 220 13.86 6.34 22.12
C VAL A 220 13.00 5.91 20.93
N SER A 221 12.60 6.84 20.05
CA SER A 221 11.83 6.51 18.86
C SER A 221 12.60 5.59 17.93
N ALA A 222 13.91 5.80 17.76
CA ALA A 222 14.76 4.92 16.97
C ALA A 222 14.84 3.51 17.56
N VAL A 223 14.96 3.40 18.88
CA VAL A 223 14.98 2.10 19.59
C VAL A 223 13.60 1.43 19.53
N ALA A 224 12.52 2.20 19.63
CA ALA A 224 11.16 1.67 19.52
C ALA A 224 10.92 1.00 18.16
N GLU A 225 11.37 1.63 17.06
CA GLU A 225 11.32 1.04 15.73
C GLU A 225 12.18 -0.22 15.62
N GLU A 226 13.43 -0.15 16.06
CA GLU A 226 14.38 -1.29 15.97
C GLU A 226 13.88 -2.52 16.72
N ILE A 227 13.31 -2.36 17.91
CA ILE A 227 12.80 -3.48 18.73
C ILE A 227 11.72 -4.25 17.98
N ILE A 228 10.73 -3.55 17.42
CA ILE A 228 9.63 -4.20 16.69
C ILE A 228 10.14 -4.85 15.42
N ILE A 229 10.96 -4.16 14.62
CA ILE A 229 11.55 -4.75 13.41
C ILE A 229 12.28 -6.04 13.73
N ARG A 230 13.17 -6.06 14.73
CA ARG A 230 13.93 -7.26 15.09
C ARG A 230 13.07 -8.40 15.61
N ARG A 231 12.05 -8.09 16.43
CA ARG A 231 11.08 -9.07 16.89
C ARG A 231 10.37 -9.73 15.73
N ASP A 232 9.83 -8.93 14.82
CA ASP A 232 8.99 -9.43 13.73
C ASP A 232 9.79 -10.14 12.65
N LEU A 233 11.02 -9.71 12.40
CA LEU A 233 11.95 -10.46 11.56
C LEU A 233 12.23 -11.86 12.11
N ALA A 234 12.46 -11.99 13.43
CA ALA A 234 12.67 -13.30 14.06
C ALA A 234 11.42 -14.20 13.94
N LEU A 235 10.22 -13.62 14.08
CA LEU A 235 8.96 -14.35 13.92
C LEU A 235 8.70 -14.72 12.44
N ALA A 236 9.05 -13.86 11.50
CA ALA A 236 8.97 -14.12 10.07
C ALA A 236 9.92 -15.26 9.65
N GLU A 237 11.16 -15.26 10.12
CA GLU A 237 12.12 -16.35 9.90
C GLU A 237 11.61 -17.68 10.48
N LEU A 238 10.99 -17.64 11.66
CA LEU A 238 10.44 -18.83 12.32
C LEU A 238 9.24 -19.41 11.55
N SER A 239 8.32 -18.56 11.11
CA SER A 239 7.07 -18.96 10.44
C SER A 239 7.24 -19.22 8.95
N GLY A 240 8.24 -18.60 8.31
CA GLY A 240 8.37 -18.50 6.87
C GLY A 240 7.28 -17.59 6.26
N GLY A 241 6.72 -16.68 7.04
CA GLY A 241 5.73 -15.71 6.60
C GLY A 241 6.37 -14.49 5.94
N TRP A 242 5.58 -13.77 5.17
CA TRP A 242 6.01 -12.56 4.47
C TRP A 242 5.73 -11.33 5.33
N LEU A 243 6.81 -10.67 5.79
CA LEU A 243 6.77 -9.43 6.56
C LEU A 243 7.11 -8.23 5.66
N HIS A 244 6.31 -7.17 5.74
CA HIS A 244 6.59 -5.86 5.16
C HIS A 244 6.68 -4.83 6.30
N ALA A 245 7.88 -4.39 6.65
CA ALA A 245 8.09 -3.29 7.59
C ALA A 245 7.82 -1.96 6.89
N CYS A 246 6.81 -1.20 7.39
CA CYS A 246 6.44 0.09 6.83
C CYS A 246 7.39 1.20 7.23
N HIS A 247 7.47 2.23 6.38
CA HIS A 247 8.06 3.55 6.63
C HIS A 247 9.28 3.53 7.57
N VAL A 248 10.21 2.59 7.35
CA VAL A 248 11.45 2.42 8.14
C VAL A 248 12.27 3.70 8.08
N SER A 249 12.53 4.30 9.24
CA SER A 249 13.16 5.61 9.38
C SER A 249 14.56 5.54 9.99
N THR A 250 14.96 4.38 10.53
CA THR A 250 16.24 4.23 11.23
C THR A 250 17.25 3.40 10.44
N ARG A 251 18.53 3.72 10.63
CA ARG A 251 19.63 2.92 10.08
C ARG A 251 19.61 1.49 10.62
N GLN A 252 19.42 1.34 11.92
CA GLN A 252 19.43 0.05 12.61
C GLN A 252 18.31 -0.87 12.12
N GLY A 253 17.11 -0.30 11.89
CA GLY A 253 15.99 -1.01 11.27
C GLY A 253 16.34 -1.50 9.87
N GLY A 254 16.88 -0.61 9.03
CA GLY A 254 17.31 -0.96 7.67
C GLY A 254 18.40 -2.04 7.64
N GLU A 255 19.41 -1.94 8.50
CA GLU A 255 20.48 -2.94 8.62
C GLU A 255 19.95 -4.30 9.10
N ALA A 256 18.96 -4.32 10.02
CA ALA A 256 18.33 -5.55 10.48
C ALA A 256 17.56 -6.25 9.34
N ILE A 257 16.79 -5.49 8.56
CA ILE A 257 16.04 -5.99 7.39
C ILE A 257 17.01 -6.55 6.34
N GLU A 258 18.07 -5.79 5.99
CA GLU A 258 19.07 -6.25 5.03
C GLU A 258 19.75 -7.54 5.49
N ALA A 259 20.08 -7.66 6.78
CA ALA A 259 20.67 -8.86 7.34
C ALA A 259 19.71 -10.06 7.26
N ALA A 260 18.40 -9.87 7.50
CA ALA A 260 17.40 -10.92 7.39
C ALA A 260 17.23 -11.37 5.93
N LYS A 261 17.16 -10.43 4.96
CA LYS A 261 17.14 -10.75 3.52
C LYS A 261 18.33 -11.60 3.09
N ARG A 262 19.54 -11.28 3.58
CA ARG A 262 20.75 -12.10 3.30
C ARG A 262 20.66 -13.53 3.87
N ARG A 263 19.86 -13.76 4.91
CA ARG A 263 19.58 -15.11 5.45
C ARG A 263 18.47 -15.84 4.73
N GLY A 264 17.78 -15.20 3.79
CA GLY A 264 16.71 -15.79 2.99
C GLY A 264 15.30 -15.58 3.55
N ALA A 265 15.10 -14.62 4.46
CA ALA A 265 13.76 -14.24 4.89
C ALA A 265 13.00 -13.55 3.75
N GLU A 266 11.74 -13.93 3.54
CA GLU A 266 10.84 -13.25 2.59
C GLU A 266 10.32 -11.94 3.22
N GLN A 267 10.62 -10.81 2.55
CA GLN A 267 10.27 -9.47 3.03
C GLN A 267 9.98 -8.54 1.87
#